data_793bed3ea3faa36e3cb288764e066049
#
_entry.id   793bed3ea3faa36e3cb288764e066049
#
_cell.length_a   1.000
_cell.length_b   1.000
_cell.length_c   1.000
_cell.angle_alpha   90.00
_cell.angle_beta   90.00
_cell.angle_gamma   90.00
#
_symmetry.space_group_name_H-M   'P 1'
#
loop_
_entity.id
_entity.type
_entity.pdbx_description
1 polymer ?
#
loop_
_entity_poly.entity_id
_entity_poly.type
_entity_poly.pdbx_seq_one_letter_code
_entity_poly.pdbx_strand_id
1 'polypeptide(L)'
;MKVLEVDLKQEVFGVEVKRHVLWEVVKWQLASRRQGTHSTKTRGEVSYSGRKLLPQKGTGNARHGDRGANIFVGGGVAHGPKPRDYSYSLPKKVRKLALKMALSLKAQEKSLLLVEGIPLGEVPKTKKALEFLRALQVEEKKVLVVLPQKEEVVYKSFRNLPNVRVLPVEGLNVYDVLWADRLILTAGALEKVYERLAS
;
A
#
# COMPACT_ATOMS: atom_id res chain seq x y z
N MET A 1 -29.72 1.08 -11.24
CA MET A 1 -28.47 0.41 -10.87
C MET A 1 -28.82 -0.79 -10.01
N LYS A 2 -28.43 -2.00 -10.40
CA LYS A 2 -28.79 -3.23 -9.65
C LYS A 2 -27.56 -3.65 -8.82
N VAL A 3 -27.73 -3.69 -7.50
CA VAL A 3 -26.85 -4.46 -6.62
C VAL A 3 -27.24 -5.91 -6.82
N LEU A 4 -26.29 -6.75 -7.16
CA LEU A 4 -26.52 -8.17 -7.42
C LEU A 4 -26.38 -8.94 -6.11
N GLU A 5 -27.37 -9.72 -5.77
CA GLU A 5 -27.25 -10.77 -4.75
C GLU A 5 -26.77 -12.04 -5.45
N VAL A 6 -25.53 -12.43 -5.20
CA VAL A 6 -24.92 -13.63 -5.78
C VAL A 6 -24.35 -14.48 -4.65
N ASP A 7 -24.59 -15.79 -4.74
CA ASP A 7 -23.99 -16.75 -3.84
C ASP A 7 -22.45 -16.79 -4.03
N LEU A 8 -21.74 -16.41 -2.99
CA LEU A 8 -20.28 -16.35 -3.01
C LEU A 8 -19.67 -17.74 -2.78
N LYS A 9 -18.71 -18.13 -3.62
CA LYS A 9 -17.99 -19.42 -3.46
C LYS A 9 -17.26 -19.45 -2.12
N GLN A 10 -17.57 -20.42 -1.28
CA GLN A 10 -16.97 -20.58 0.06
C GLN A 10 -15.45 -20.80 0.03
N GLU A 11 -14.91 -21.39 -1.03
CA GLU A 11 -13.47 -21.60 -1.22
C GLU A 11 -12.66 -20.27 -1.26
N VAL A 12 -13.30 -19.15 -1.60
CA VAL A 12 -12.68 -17.83 -1.72
C VAL A 12 -13.15 -16.88 -0.62
N PHE A 13 -14.44 -16.90 -0.30
CA PHE A 13 -15.08 -15.95 0.62
C PHE A 13 -15.49 -16.56 1.98
N GLY A 14 -15.27 -17.86 2.19
CA GLY A 14 -15.58 -18.58 3.42
C GLY A 14 -14.37 -19.03 4.22
N VAL A 15 -13.17 -18.53 3.93
CA VAL A 15 -11.92 -18.94 4.58
C VAL A 15 -11.83 -18.35 5.99
N GLU A 16 -11.41 -19.16 6.97
CA GLU A 16 -11.13 -18.71 8.34
C GLU A 16 -10.10 -17.60 8.37
N VAL A 17 -10.41 -16.49 9.03
CA VAL A 17 -9.56 -15.30 9.06
C VAL A 17 -8.50 -15.40 10.17
N LYS A 18 -7.23 -15.48 9.79
CA LYS A 18 -6.08 -15.47 10.72
C LYS A 18 -5.37 -14.11 10.64
N ARG A 19 -5.52 -13.30 11.69
CA ARG A 19 -5.01 -11.92 11.74
C ARG A 19 -3.50 -11.82 11.51
N HIS A 20 -2.70 -12.76 12.02
CA HIS A 20 -1.24 -12.75 11.85
C HIS A 20 -0.83 -12.89 10.38
N VAL A 21 -1.54 -13.73 9.59
CA VAL A 21 -1.26 -13.91 8.16
C VAL A 21 -1.56 -12.62 7.37
N LEU A 22 -2.66 -11.95 7.67
CA LEU A 22 -3.00 -10.66 7.08
C LEU A 22 -1.95 -9.59 7.42
N TRP A 23 -1.55 -9.52 8.71
CA TRP A 23 -0.52 -8.58 9.16
C TRP A 23 0.82 -8.82 8.47
N GLU A 24 1.25 -10.07 8.36
CA GLU A 24 2.52 -10.44 7.73
C GLU A 24 2.57 -10.02 6.26
N VAL A 25 1.47 -10.26 5.51
CA VAL A 25 1.38 -9.86 4.10
C VAL A 25 1.30 -8.34 3.96
N VAL A 26 0.58 -7.63 4.81
CA VAL A 26 0.55 -6.15 4.82
C VAL A 26 1.95 -5.59 5.10
N LYS A 27 2.64 -6.12 6.12
CA LYS A 27 4.02 -5.74 6.46
C LYS A 27 4.97 -5.96 5.26
N TRP A 28 4.86 -7.11 4.60
CA TRP A 28 5.61 -7.43 3.39
C TRP A 28 5.33 -6.43 2.27
N GLN A 29 4.07 -6.12 1.99
CA GLN A 29 3.70 -5.15 0.94
C GLN A 29 4.24 -3.75 1.23
N LEU A 30 4.16 -3.28 2.48
CA LEU A 30 4.69 -1.98 2.89
C LEU A 30 6.21 -1.95 2.81
N ALA A 31 6.89 -3.02 3.22
CA ALA A 31 8.35 -3.14 3.11
C ALA A 31 8.81 -3.10 1.64
N SER A 32 8.12 -3.82 0.75
CA SER A 32 8.43 -3.84 -0.69
C SER A 32 8.18 -2.51 -1.40
N ARG A 33 7.32 -1.63 -0.85
CA ARG A 33 7.09 -0.28 -1.38
C ARG A 33 8.18 0.72 -0.98
N ARG A 34 9.00 0.40 0.04
CA ARG A 34 10.06 1.30 0.52
C ARG A 34 11.20 1.35 -0.46
N GLN A 35 11.52 2.55 -0.94
CA GLN A 35 12.61 2.77 -1.87
C GLN A 35 14.01 2.68 -1.22
N GLY A 36 14.12 3.00 0.07
CA GLY A 36 15.34 2.82 0.86
C GLY A 36 16.52 3.70 0.45
N THR A 37 16.30 4.84 -0.19
CA THR A 37 17.34 5.73 -0.74
C THR A 37 17.93 6.72 0.25
N HIS A 38 17.46 6.74 1.51
CA HIS A 38 17.98 7.61 2.55
C HIS A 38 19.47 7.30 2.82
N SER A 39 20.28 8.34 2.94
CA SER A 39 21.70 8.21 3.18
C SER A 39 22.20 9.34 4.07
N THR A 40 23.16 9.04 4.92
CA THR A 40 23.90 10.00 5.71
C THR A 40 25.39 9.85 5.44
N LYS A 41 26.14 10.94 5.55
CA LYS A 41 27.59 10.90 5.42
C LYS A 41 28.22 10.53 6.76
N THR A 42 29.01 9.48 6.76
CA THR A 42 29.89 9.13 7.88
C THR A 42 31.11 10.08 7.94
N ARG A 43 31.85 10.02 9.02
CA ARG A 43 33.07 10.81 9.19
C ARG A 43 34.03 10.70 7.99
N GLY A 44 34.19 9.51 7.41
CA GLY A 44 35.06 9.30 6.24
C GLY A 44 34.51 9.84 4.92
N GLU A 45 33.18 10.13 4.84
CA GLU A 45 32.50 10.60 3.63
C GLU A 45 32.25 12.11 3.62
N VAL A 46 32.41 12.77 4.77
CA VAL A 46 32.28 14.24 4.87
C VAL A 46 33.55 14.90 4.34
N SER A 47 33.38 15.94 3.52
CA SER A 47 34.51 16.73 3.04
C SER A 47 34.92 17.72 4.13
N TYR A 48 36.13 17.56 4.68
CA TYR A 48 36.70 18.43 5.72
C TYR A 48 38.25 18.35 5.70
N SER A 49 38.90 19.27 6.42
CA SER A 49 40.33 19.20 6.64
C SER A 49 40.66 18.13 7.70
N GLY A 50 41.50 17.17 7.37
CA GLY A 50 42.00 16.17 8.32
C GLY A 50 42.96 16.71 9.38
N ARG A 51 43.24 18.03 9.37
CA ARG A 51 44.13 18.68 10.35
C ARG A 51 43.52 18.56 11.76
N LYS A 52 44.39 18.27 12.73
CA LYS A 52 44.05 18.34 14.15
C LYS A 52 43.65 19.77 14.54
N LEU A 53 42.49 19.92 15.19
CA LEU A 53 41.90 21.25 15.53
C LEU A 53 42.74 22.04 16.51
N LEU A 54 43.27 21.38 17.54
CA LEU A 54 44.01 22.01 18.64
C LEU A 54 45.27 21.18 18.97
N PRO A 55 46.32 21.81 19.50
CA PRO A 55 47.44 21.08 20.06
C PRO A 55 46.99 20.08 21.15
N GLN A 56 47.76 19.00 21.33
CA GLN A 56 47.41 17.93 22.27
C GLN A 56 47.39 18.36 23.74
N LYS A 57 48.20 19.37 24.07
CA LYS A 57 48.36 19.93 25.43
C LYS A 57 48.51 21.46 25.36
N GLY A 58 48.29 22.15 26.47
CA GLY A 58 48.55 23.59 26.59
C GLY A 58 47.39 24.52 26.24
N THR A 59 46.21 23.97 25.88
CA THR A 59 45.04 24.80 25.46
C THR A 59 43.97 24.94 26.54
N GLY A 60 44.01 24.16 27.62
CA GLY A 60 42.95 24.12 28.64
C GLY A 60 41.64 23.53 28.18
N ASN A 61 41.48 23.20 26.89
CA ASN A 61 40.28 22.65 26.29
C ASN A 61 40.34 21.12 26.18
N ALA A 62 39.18 20.52 25.93
CA ALA A 62 39.09 19.09 25.62
C ALA A 62 39.91 18.72 24.39
N ARG A 63 40.51 17.55 24.39
CA ARG A 63 41.33 17.04 23.28
C ARG A 63 40.42 16.62 22.12
N HIS A 64 40.69 17.19 20.94
CA HIS A 64 39.95 16.87 19.72
C HIS A 64 40.93 16.46 18.62
N GLY A 65 40.44 15.57 17.72
CA GLY A 65 41.09 15.24 16.47
C GLY A 65 40.76 16.29 15.40
N ASP A 66 40.21 15.83 14.33
CA ASP A 66 39.75 16.65 13.20
C ASP A 66 38.30 17.13 13.37
N ARG A 67 37.86 18.03 12.49
CA ARG A 67 36.51 18.63 12.51
C ARG A 67 35.44 17.73 11.96
N GLY A 68 35.77 16.58 11.33
CA GLY A 68 34.83 15.61 10.84
C GLY A 68 34.19 14.71 11.90
N ALA A 69 34.65 14.82 13.17
CA ALA A 69 34.06 14.03 14.24
C ALA A 69 32.59 14.34 14.49
N ASN A 70 31.85 13.36 14.92
CA ASN A 70 30.36 13.42 15.09
C ASN A 70 29.90 14.44 16.13
N ILE A 71 30.81 14.87 17.01
CA ILE A 71 30.50 15.86 18.06
C ILE A 71 30.45 17.30 17.53
N PHE A 72 30.94 17.54 16.32
CA PHE A 72 30.96 18.86 15.72
C PHE A 72 29.77 19.07 14.77
N VAL A 73 29.29 20.31 14.74
CA VAL A 73 28.31 20.74 13.73
C VAL A 73 28.98 20.67 12.35
N GLY A 74 28.33 19.97 11.42
CA GLY A 74 28.88 19.68 10.09
C GLY A 74 29.81 18.47 10.03
N GLY A 75 30.08 17.79 11.15
CA GLY A 75 30.74 16.49 11.20
C GLY A 75 29.94 15.35 10.68
N GLY A 76 30.53 14.14 10.63
CA GLY A 76 29.86 12.94 10.18
C GLY A 76 28.76 12.47 11.13
N VAL A 77 27.83 11.70 10.61
CA VAL A 77 26.76 11.06 11.41
C VAL A 77 27.21 9.67 11.86
N ALA A 78 27.09 9.39 13.16
CA ALA A 78 27.33 8.06 13.70
C ALA A 78 26.05 7.20 13.53
N HIS A 79 26.22 5.98 13.03
CA HIS A 79 25.11 5.01 12.86
C HIS A 79 23.89 5.57 12.12
N GLY A 80 24.11 6.52 11.21
CA GLY A 80 23.04 7.07 10.41
C GLY A 80 22.53 6.07 9.34
N PRO A 81 21.36 6.34 8.77
CA PRO A 81 20.80 5.46 7.75
C PRO A 81 21.66 5.40 6.50
N LYS A 82 21.78 4.24 5.93
CA LYS A 82 22.43 3.98 4.63
C LYS A 82 21.40 3.39 3.66
N PRO A 83 21.58 3.60 2.35
CA PRO A 83 20.71 3.00 1.34
C PRO A 83 20.70 1.48 1.50
N ARG A 84 19.50 0.91 1.54
CA ARG A 84 19.31 -0.54 1.62
C ARG A 84 17.99 -0.97 1.03
N ASP A 85 17.92 -2.20 0.56
CA ASP A 85 16.67 -2.86 0.21
C ASP A 85 15.95 -3.32 1.48
N TYR A 86 14.64 -3.03 1.54
CA TYR A 86 13.74 -3.45 2.62
C TYR A 86 12.86 -4.61 2.22
N SER A 87 12.89 -5.01 0.94
CA SER A 87 12.05 -6.10 0.45
C SER A 87 12.51 -7.45 1.00
N TYR A 88 11.55 -8.33 1.18
CA TYR A 88 11.78 -9.74 1.50
C TYR A 88 10.71 -10.58 0.80
N SER A 89 10.95 -11.87 0.63
CA SER A 89 10.00 -12.72 -0.07
C SER A 89 9.06 -13.45 0.88
N LEU A 90 7.78 -13.54 0.49
CA LEU A 90 6.79 -14.40 1.13
C LEU A 90 6.35 -15.48 0.15
N PRO A 91 6.12 -16.72 0.60
CA PRO A 91 5.63 -17.81 -0.24
C PRO A 91 4.33 -17.41 -0.99
N LYS A 92 4.23 -17.77 -2.26
CA LYS A 92 3.05 -17.47 -3.09
C LYS A 92 1.76 -17.98 -2.46
N LYS A 93 1.79 -19.18 -1.86
CA LYS A 93 0.63 -19.79 -1.18
C LYS A 93 0.13 -18.94 -0.02
N VAL A 94 1.04 -18.36 0.80
CA VAL A 94 0.69 -17.48 1.94
C VAL A 94 0.03 -16.19 1.44
N ARG A 95 0.59 -15.57 0.39
CA ARG A 95 0.02 -14.34 -0.19
C ARG A 95 -1.39 -14.58 -0.75
N LYS A 96 -1.62 -15.72 -1.40
CA LYS A 96 -2.90 -16.12 -1.96
C LYS A 96 -3.92 -16.40 -0.86
N LEU A 97 -3.51 -17.14 0.18
CA LEU A 97 -4.34 -17.41 1.35
C LEU A 97 -4.75 -16.11 2.06
N ALA A 98 -3.82 -15.19 2.26
CA ALA A 98 -4.11 -13.88 2.86
C ALA A 98 -5.14 -13.07 2.06
N LEU A 99 -5.08 -13.11 0.72
CA LEU A 99 -6.07 -12.42 -0.12
C LEU A 99 -7.46 -13.07 0.02
N LYS A 100 -7.55 -14.40 0.03
CA LYS A 100 -8.81 -15.11 0.33
C LYS A 100 -9.36 -14.71 1.70
N MET A 101 -8.52 -14.67 2.74
CA MET A 101 -8.91 -14.24 4.10
C MET A 101 -9.42 -12.79 4.13
N ALA A 102 -8.76 -11.87 3.42
CA ALA A 102 -9.18 -10.46 3.36
C ALA A 102 -10.55 -10.31 2.68
N LEU A 103 -10.79 -11.05 1.61
CA LEU A 103 -12.08 -11.08 0.92
C LEU A 103 -13.17 -11.73 1.79
N SER A 104 -12.85 -12.82 2.50
CA SER A 104 -13.75 -13.48 3.45
C SER A 104 -14.15 -12.54 4.58
N LEU A 105 -13.21 -11.76 5.12
CA LEU A 105 -13.49 -10.76 6.15
C LEU A 105 -14.50 -9.71 5.62
N LYS A 106 -14.31 -9.21 4.40
CA LYS A 106 -15.23 -8.23 3.79
C LYS A 106 -16.62 -8.81 3.53
N ALA A 107 -16.72 -10.09 3.21
CA ALA A 107 -17.99 -10.78 3.06
C ALA A 107 -18.71 -10.96 4.41
N GLN A 108 -17.98 -11.39 5.47
CA GLN A 108 -18.52 -11.54 6.83
C GLN A 108 -19.02 -10.20 7.41
N GLU A 109 -18.30 -9.10 7.17
CA GLU A 109 -18.68 -7.74 7.57
C GLU A 109 -19.84 -7.15 6.75
N LYS A 110 -20.38 -7.87 5.76
CA LYS A 110 -21.38 -7.37 4.79
C LYS A 110 -20.94 -6.03 4.16
N SER A 111 -19.65 -5.89 3.94
CA SER A 111 -19.02 -4.69 3.37
C SER A 111 -18.69 -4.84 1.89
N LEU A 112 -19.04 -5.99 1.29
CA LEU A 112 -18.89 -6.30 -0.13
C LEU A 112 -20.18 -5.92 -0.87
N LEU A 113 -20.04 -5.17 -1.97
CA LEU A 113 -21.12 -4.81 -2.88
C LEU A 113 -20.81 -5.34 -4.28
N LEU A 114 -21.73 -6.07 -4.85
CA LEU A 114 -21.65 -6.55 -6.22
C LEU A 114 -22.50 -5.68 -7.14
N VAL A 115 -21.89 -5.20 -8.23
CA VAL A 115 -22.57 -4.37 -9.22
C VAL A 115 -22.40 -4.97 -10.61
N GLU A 116 -23.41 -4.86 -11.45
CA GLU A 116 -23.35 -5.33 -12.83
C GLU A 116 -22.26 -4.60 -13.64
N GLY A 117 -22.17 -3.28 -13.47
CA GLY A 117 -21.19 -2.42 -14.12
C GLY A 117 -21.22 -0.98 -13.57
N ILE A 118 -20.31 -0.15 -14.05
CA ILE A 118 -20.20 1.26 -13.64
C ILE A 118 -20.61 2.16 -14.80
N PRO A 119 -21.82 2.76 -14.78
CA PRO A 119 -22.36 3.51 -15.91
C PRO A 119 -21.81 4.95 -15.97
N LEU A 120 -20.56 5.15 -16.33
CA LEU A 120 -19.94 6.48 -16.44
C LEU A 120 -20.05 7.10 -17.85
N GLY A 121 -20.36 6.29 -18.88
CA GLY A 121 -20.33 6.70 -20.30
C GLY A 121 -18.90 6.79 -20.84
N GLU A 122 -18.71 7.36 -22.02
CA GLU A 122 -17.43 7.39 -22.73
C GLU A 122 -16.46 8.48 -22.21
N VAL A 123 -16.99 9.56 -21.64
CA VAL A 123 -16.20 10.71 -21.16
C VAL A 123 -16.00 10.62 -19.65
N PRO A 124 -14.76 10.69 -19.16
CA PRO A 124 -14.49 10.66 -17.74
C PRO A 124 -15.03 11.90 -17.04
N LYS A 125 -15.89 11.71 -16.03
CA LYS A 125 -16.48 12.78 -15.22
C LYS A 125 -16.54 12.38 -13.74
N THR A 126 -15.92 13.17 -12.87
CA THR A 126 -15.94 12.98 -11.41
C THR A 126 -17.35 13.13 -10.83
N LYS A 127 -18.19 14.02 -11.40
CA LYS A 127 -19.57 14.20 -10.95
C LYS A 127 -20.38 12.90 -11.07
N LYS A 128 -20.27 12.20 -12.19
CA LYS A 128 -20.96 10.90 -12.39
C LYS A 128 -20.42 9.83 -11.42
N ALA A 129 -19.11 9.84 -11.12
CA ALA A 129 -18.52 8.95 -10.13
C ALA A 129 -19.08 9.21 -8.72
N LEU A 130 -19.28 10.47 -8.32
CA LEU A 130 -19.92 10.83 -7.06
C LEU A 130 -21.40 10.43 -7.03
N GLU A 131 -22.15 10.68 -8.09
CA GLU A 131 -23.55 10.23 -8.21
C GLU A 131 -23.67 8.69 -8.07
N PHE A 132 -22.71 7.96 -8.63
CA PHE A 132 -22.62 6.50 -8.48
C PHE A 132 -22.41 6.09 -7.01
N LEU A 133 -21.47 6.73 -6.29
CA LEU A 133 -21.20 6.44 -4.88
C LEU A 133 -22.37 6.83 -3.97
N ARG A 134 -23.06 7.94 -4.28
CA ARG A 134 -24.28 8.38 -3.58
C ARG A 134 -25.41 7.37 -3.73
N ALA A 135 -25.61 6.88 -4.94
CA ALA A 135 -26.64 5.85 -5.21
C ALA A 135 -26.40 4.55 -4.43
N LEU A 136 -25.13 4.24 -4.08
CA LEU A 136 -24.74 3.12 -3.22
C LEU A 136 -24.65 3.47 -1.73
N GLN A 137 -24.87 4.72 -1.35
CA GLN A 137 -24.77 5.22 0.04
C GLN A 137 -23.37 4.98 0.66
N VAL A 138 -22.31 5.16 -0.14
CA VAL A 138 -20.92 4.94 0.28
C VAL A 138 -20.00 6.15 0.08
N GLU A 139 -20.54 7.34 -0.20
CA GLU A 139 -19.77 8.54 -0.54
C GLU A 139 -18.72 8.94 0.53
N GLU A 140 -19.07 8.83 1.81
CA GLU A 140 -18.19 9.22 2.93
C GLU A 140 -17.20 8.11 3.36
N LYS A 141 -17.33 6.90 2.82
CA LYS A 141 -16.54 5.74 3.21
C LYS A 141 -15.31 5.59 2.31
N LYS A 142 -14.30 4.90 2.81
CA LYS A 142 -13.20 4.43 1.97
C LYS A 142 -13.68 3.29 1.09
N VAL A 143 -13.63 3.49 -0.21
CA VAL A 143 -14.17 2.56 -1.18
C VAL A 143 -13.05 2.02 -2.08
N LEU A 144 -13.01 0.70 -2.22
CA LEU A 144 -12.19 0.04 -3.23
C LEU A 144 -13.10 -0.50 -4.33
N VAL A 145 -12.90 -0.01 -5.54
CA VAL A 145 -13.59 -0.47 -6.74
C VAL A 145 -12.68 -1.42 -7.51
N VAL A 146 -13.17 -2.61 -7.80
CA VAL A 146 -12.40 -3.63 -8.53
C VAL A 146 -13.07 -3.92 -9.87
N LEU A 147 -12.28 -3.78 -10.92
CA LEU A 147 -12.68 -3.96 -12.31
C LEU A 147 -12.05 -5.23 -12.88
N PRO A 148 -12.67 -5.86 -13.89
CA PRO A 148 -12.10 -7.04 -14.55
C PRO A 148 -10.80 -6.72 -15.29
N GLN A 149 -10.68 -5.51 -15.82
CA GLN A 149 -9.49 -4.96 -16.50
C GLN A 149 -9.37 -3.47 -16.19
N LYS A 150 -8.22 -2.88 -16.57
CA LYS A 150 -8.00 -1.45 -16.41
C LYS A 150 -8.85 -0.68 -17.43
N GLU A 151 -9.85 0.03 -16.94
CA GLU A 151 -10.69 0.94 -17.73
C GLU A 151 -10.27 2.38 -17.45
N GLU A 152 -9.73 3.06 -18.48
CA GLU A 152 -9.21 4.42 -18.32
C GLU A 152 -10.29 5.44 -17.93
N VAL A 153 -11.50 5.31 -18.46
CA VAL A 153 -12.61 6.22 -18.17
C VAL A 153 -12.99 6.12 -16.68
N VAL A 154 -13.13 4.91 -16.18
CA VAL A 154 -13.44 4.66 -14.76
C VAL A 154 -12.30 5.17 -13.88
N TYR A 155 -11.06 4.80 -14.19
CA TYR A 155 -9.89 5.22 -13.42
C TYR A 155 -9.78 6.76 -13.36
N LYS A 156 -9.88 7.47 -14.50
CA LYS A 156 -9.80 8.93 -14.57
C LYS A 156 -10.94 9.61 -13.82
N SER A 157 -12.14 9.01 -13.79
CA SER A 157 -13.31 9.54 -13.09
C SER A 157 -13.19 9.47 -11.57
N PHE A 158 -12.60 8.40 -11.04
CA PHE A 158 -12.49 8.18 -9.59
C PHE A 158 -11.18 8.66 -8.97
N ARG A 159 -10.07 8.75 -9.72
CA ARG A 159 -8.72 9.02 -9.18
C ARG A 159 -8.60 10.32 -8.39
N ASN A 160 -9.45 11.31 -8.67
CA ASN A 160 -9.46 12.59 -7.95
C ASN A 160 -10.13 12.50 -6.57
N LEU A 161 -10.87 11.42 -6.29
CA LEU A 161 -11.56 11.23 -5.02
C LEU A 161 -10.60 10.60 -3.99
N PRO A 162 -10.32 11.28 -2.85
CA PRO A 162 -9.29 10.83 -1.90
C PRO A 162 -9.66 9.51 -1.20
N ASN A 163 -10.96 9.26 -1.03
CA ASN A 163 -11.47 8.08 -0.34
C ASN A 163 -11.77 6.90 -1.28
N VAL A 164 -11.42 7.01 -2.56
CA VAL A 164 -11.72 5.96 -3.54
C VAL A 164 -10.45 5.46 -4.21
N ARG A 165 -10.34 4.15 -4.32
CA ARG A 165 -9.30 3.49 -5.10
C ARG A 165 -9.93 2.59 -6.15
N VAL A 166 -9.35 2.57 -7.33
CA VAL A 166 -9.79 1.71 -8.43
C VAL A 166 -8.63 0.81 -8.83
N LEU A 167 -8.87 -0.48 -8.81
CA LEU A 167 -7.87 -1.49 -9.18
C LEU A 167 -8.46 -2.50 -10.15
N PRO A 168 -7.69 -2.97 -11.13
CA PRO A 168 -8.04 -4.17 -11.87
C PRO A 168 -7.83 -5.40 -10.98
N VAL A 169 -8.47 -6.51 -11.30
CA VAL A 169 -8.33 -7.78 -10.56
C VAL A 169 -6.87 -8.21 -10.42
N GLU A 170 -6.03 -7.96 -11.42
CA GLU A 170 -4.59 -8.25 -11.38
C GLU A 170 -3.86 -7.46 -10.28
N GLY A 171 -4.27 -6.21 -10.05
CA GLY A 171 -3.73 -5.32 -9.02
C GLY A 171 -4.34 -5.52 -7.63
N LEU A 172 -5.36 -6.36 -7.49
CA LEU A 172 -6.03 -6.59 -6.21
C LEU A 172 -5.05 -7.16 -5.19
N ASN A 173 -4.96 -6.52 -4.03
CA ASN A 173 -4.02 -6.87 -2.97
C ASN A 173 -4.64 -6.71 -1.57
N VAL A 174 -4.03 -7.37 -0.58
CA VAL A 174 -4.53 -7.42 0.80
C VAL A 174 -4.60 -6.03 1.45
N TYR A 175 -3.58 -5.19 1.21
CA TYR A 175 -3.51 -3.86 1.82
C TYR A 175 -4.70 -2.98 1.39
N ASP A 176 -5.02 -2.92 0.09
CA ASP A 176 -6.10 -2.08 -0.41
C ASP A 176 -7.48 -2.65 -0.03
N VAL A 177 -7.64 -3.97 0.04
CA VAL A 177 -8.88 -4.60 0.54
C VAL A 177 -9.13 -4.26 2.01
N LEU A 178 -8.10 -4.32 2.86
CA LEU A 178 -8.22 -3.98 4.29
C LEU A 178 -8.35 -2.47 4.53
N TRP A 179 -7.75 -1.65 3.67
CA TRP A 179 -7.85 -0.19 3.74
C TRP A 179 -9.27 0.31 3.50
N ALA A 180 -10.03 -0.37 2.63
CA ALA A 180 -11.37 0.03 2.25
C ALA A 180 -12.40 -0.37 3.30
N ASP A 181 -13.34 0.53 3.62
CA ASP A 181 -14.53 0.23 4.42
C ASP A 181 -15.58 -0.53 3.59
N ARG A 182 -15.63 -0.25 2.27
CA ARG A 182 -16.51 -0.92 1.32
C ARG A 182 -15.75 -1.40 0.10
N LEU A 183 -16.02 -2.62 -0.30
CA LEU A 183 -15.45 -3.26 -1.49
C LEU A 183 -16.54 -3.39 -2.55
N ILE A 184 -16.35 -2.75 -3.70
CA ILE A 184 -17.25 -2.84 -4.84
C ILE A 184 -16.59 -3.73 -5.89
N LEU A 185 -17.22 -4.85 -6.22
CA LEU A 185 -16.81 -5.73 -7.31
C LEU A 185 -17.81 -5.62 -8.45
N THR A 186 -17.33 -5.51 -9.68
CA THR A 186 -18.18 -5.72 -10.84
C THR A 186 -18.36 -7.22 -11.10
N ALA A 187 -19.45 -7.63 -11.75
CA ALA A 187 -19.74 -9.05 -12.04
C ALA A 187 -18.57 -9.73 -12.76
N GLY A 188 -18.02 -9.10 -13.81
CA GLY A 188 -16.88 -9.65 -14.52
C GLY A 188 -15.58 -9.66 -13.69
N ALA A 189 -15.44 -8.79 -12.68
CA ALA A 189 -14.32 -8.84 -11.76
C ALA A 189 -14.43 -10.04 -10.80
N LEU A 190 -15.65 -10.40 -10.36
CA LEU A 190 -15.86 -11.54 -9.49
C LEU A 190 -15.43 -12.84 -10.15
N GLU A 191 -15.78 -13.05 -11.42
CA GLU A 191 -15.35 -14.22 -12.19
C GLU A 191 -13.83 -14.34 -12.29
N LYS A 192 -13.15 -13.25 -12.64
CA LYS A 192 -11.68 -13.22 -12.69
C LYS A 192 -11.01 -13.39 -11.32
N VAL A 193 -11.65 -12.94 -10.24
CA VAL A 193 -11.16 -13.19 -8.86
C VAL A 193 -11.23 -14.70 -8.57
N TYR A 194 -12.28 -15.38 -8.98
CA TYR A 194 -12.34 -16.83 -8.84
C TYR A 194 -11.26 -17.56 -9.63
N GLU A 195 -11.06 -17.22 -10.90
CA GLU A 195 -9.97 -17.80 -11.71
C GLU A 195 -8.60 -17.59 -11.08
N ARG A 196 -8.31 -16.37 -10.64
CA ARG A 196 -7.03 -16.02 -10.00
C ARG A 196 -6.79 -16.76 -8.70
N LEU A 197 -7.84 -17.07 -7.93
CA LEU A 197 -7.75 -17.68 -6.61
C LEU A 197 -8.06 -19.18 -6.58
N ALA A 198 -8.65 -19.75 -7.62
CA ALA A 198 -8.90 -21.18 -7.72
C ALA A 198 -7.62 -22.03 -7.85
N SER A 199 -6.60 -21.51 -8.56
CA SER A 199 -5.34 -22.23 -8.84
C SER A 199 -4.34 -22.20 -7.68
#